data_c8f7b3ffb2f4d5daf483122e6ea90f9e
#
_entry.id   c8f7b3ffb2f4d5daf483122e6ea90f9e
#
_cell.length_a   1.000
_cell.length_b   1.000
_cell.length_c   1.000
_cell.angle_alpha   90.00
_cell.angle_beta   90.00
_cell.angle_gamma   90.00
#
_symmetry.space_group_name_H-M   'P 1'
#
loop_
_entity.id
_entity.type
_entity.pdbx_description
1 polymer ?
#
loop_
_entity_poly.entity_id
_entity_poly.type
_entity_poly.pdbx_seq_one_letter_code
_entity_poly.pdbx_strand_id
1 'polypeptide(L)'
;MVFEAGCIVHIKNYQFEDGNGQKDKFLLVVAVDSEHLTFIRTLTTSKQKLPDNKVRHGCCNSVDHVFSFYIFEQGREICKNKYSFPKHTFVYYQNNVLELSMTDFLAKRYDMEIKGVLSDSEYRRFIKCMKNSKDIKRGIKAKINDLVSV
;
A
#
# COMPACT_ATOMS: atom_id res chain seq x y z
N MET A 1 12.17 3.16 14.71
CA MET A 1 11.16 3.82 13.83
C MET A 1 9.82 3.15 14.05
N VAL A 2 8.79 3.94 14.30
CA VAL A 2 7.43 3.43 14.47
C VAL A 2 6.63 3.82 13.23
N PHE A 3 6.03 2.83 12.55
CA PHE A 3 5.16 3.09 11.43
C PHE A 3 3.77 3.46 11.90
N GLU A 4 3.18 4.38 11.18
CA GLU A 4 1.81 4.82 11.34
C GLU A 4 0.98 4.29 10.16
N ALA A 5 -0.26 3.91 10.39
CA ALA A 5 -1.14 3.46 9.30
C ALA A 5 -1.30 4.59 8.27
N GLY A 6 -1.22 4.25 7.00
CA GLY A 6 -1.24 5.22 5.91
C GLY A 6 0.12 5.79 5.53
N CYS A 7 1.18 5.39 6.24
CA CYS A 7 2.53 5.88 5.98
C CYS A 7 3.06 5.37 4.63
N ILE A 8 3.66 6.26 3.84
CA ILE A 8 4.34 5.92 2.60
C ILE A 8 5.84 5.99 2.85
N VAL A 9 6.53 4.88 2.65
CA VAL A 9 7.95 4.73 2.90
C VAL A 9 8.67 4.38 1.61
N HIS A 10 9.65 5.18 1.22
CA HIS A 10 10.54 4.84 0.12
C HIS A 10 11.68 3.99 0.67
N ILE A 11 11.90 2.81 0.08
CA ILE A 11 12.91 1.86 0.54
C ILE A 11 13.85 1.55 -0.62
N LYS A 12 15.15 1.78 -0.40
CA LYS A 12 16.17 1.41 -1.37
C LYS A 12 16.46 -0.08 -1.26
N ASN A 13 16.57 -0.74 -2.42
CA ASN A 13 16.94 -2.15 -2.51
C ASN A 13 16.04 -3.07 -1.66
N TYR A 14 14.73 -2.83 -1.70
CA TYR A 14 13.77 -3.68 -1.01
C TYR A 14 13.88 -5.12 -1.53
N GLN A 15 14.06 -6.07 -0.63
CA GLN A 15 14.16 -7.49 -0.95
C GLN A 15 12.75 -8.09 -1.00
N PHE A 16 12.37 -8.61 -2.16
CA PHE A 16 11.06 -9.25 -2.31
C PHE A 16 10.97 -10.51 -1.46
N GLU A 17 9.83 -10.73 -0.84
CA GLU A 17 9.59 -11.85 0.08
C GLU A 17 9.69 -13.21 -0.62
N ASP A 18 9.43 -13.25 -1.94
CA ASP A 18 9.54 -14.46 -2.74
C ASP A 18 10.99 -14.78 -3.16
N GLY A 19 11.96 -13.94 -2.78
CA GLY A 19 13.35 -14.12 -3.11
C GLY A 19 13.74 -13.70 -4.53
N ASN A 20 12.83 -13.09 -5.30
CA ASN A 20 13.05 -12.77 -6.72
C ASN A 20 13.74 -11.41 -6.94
N GLY A 21 14.68 -11.06 -6.07
CA GLY A 21 15.54 -9.91 -6.29
C GLY A 21 15.24 -8.73 -5.40
N GLN A 22 15.87 -7.60 -5.75
CA GLN A 22 15.79 -6.33 -5.00
C GLN A 22 15.45 -5.20 -5.95
N LYS A 23 14.74 -4.20 -5.44
CA LYS A 23 14.39 -3.02 -6.21
C LYS A 23 14.00 -1.89 -5.26
N ASP A 24 14.27 -0.65 -5.66
CA ASP A 24 13.75 0.50 -4.95
C ASP A 24 12.22 0.48 -5.02
N LYS A 25 11.55 0.62 -3.88
CA LYS A 25 10.10 0.51 -3.79
C LYS A 25 9.52 1.55 -2.84
N PHE A 26 8.29 1.97 -3.14
CA PHE A 26 7.45 2.62 -2.15
C PHE A 26 6.59 1.55 -1.48
N LEU A 27 6.64 1.53 -0.16
CA LEU A 27 5.83 0.66 0.68
C LEU A 27 4.76 1.51 1.36
N LEU A 28 3.51 1.06 1.27
CA LEU A 28 2.41 1.71 1.96
C LEU A 28 1.99 0.85 3.15
N VAL A 29 2.01 1.44 4.34
CA VAL A 29 1.57 0.76 5.56
C VAL A 29 0.05 0.84 5.63
N VAL A 30 -0.60 -0.32 5.53
CA VAL A 30 -2.06 -0.42 5.53
C VAL A 30 -2.61 -0.33 6.94
N ALA A 31 -2.03 -1.08 7.85
CA ALA A 31 -2.47 -1.15 9.25
C ALA A 31 -1.32 -1.63 10.12
N VAL A 32 -1.34 -1.24 11.40
CA VAL A 32 -0.32 -1.63 12.37
C VAL A 32 -1.00 -2.35 13.53
N ASP A 33 -0.45 -3.49 13.91
CA ASP A 33 -0.87 -4.26 15.08
C ASP A 33 0.21 -4.13 16.15
N SER A 34 0.06 -3.14 17.03
CA SER A 34 1.05 -2.86 18.08
C SER A 34 1.07 -3.94 19.15
N GLU A 35 -0.02 -4.68 19.34
CA GLU A 35 -0.10 -5.77 20.31
C GLU A 35 0.77 -6.98 19.88
N HIS A 36 0.73 -7.31 18.58
CA HIS A 36 1.47 -8.45 18.04
C HIS A 36 2.77 -8.05 17.34
N LEU A 37 3.10 -6.77 17.30
CA LEU A 37 4.29 -6.22 16.66
C LEU A 37 4.38 -6.62 15.18
N THR A 38 3.25 -6.54 14.47
CA THR A 38 3.17 -6.80 13.03
C THR A 38 2.55 -5.60 12.32
N PHE A 39 2.70 -5.56 11.01
CA PHE A 39 2.01 -4.58 10.18
C PHE A 39 1.63 -5.19 8.84
N ILE A 40 0.58 -4.65 8.23
CA ILE A 40 0.15 -5.06 6.91
C ILE A 40 0.66 -4.02 5.92
N ARG A 41 1.31 -4.49 4.85
CA ARG A 41 1.90 -3.60 3.85
C ARG A 41 1.43 -3.94 2.44
N THR A 42 1.43 -2.94 1.57
CA THR A 42 1.40 -3.11 0.12
C THR A 42 2.62 -2.44 -0.49
N LEU A 43 3.04 -2.94 -1.65
CA LEU A 43 4.05 -2.26 -2.48
C LEU A 43 3.34 -1.56 -3.63
N THR A 44 3.88 -0.42 -4.04
CA THR A 44 3.36 0.32 -5.19
C THR A 44 4.21 0.06 -6.42
N THR A 45 3.67 0.36 -7.59
CA THR A 45 4.40 0.28 -8.85
C THR A 45 3.94 1.39 -9.78
N SER A 46 4.84 1.87 -10.63
CA SER A 46 4.47 2.78 -11.72
C SER A 46 4.11 2.04 -13.01
N LYS A 47 4.14 0.72 -12.98
CA LYS A 47 3.81 -0.11 -14.16
C LYS A 47 2.32 -0.06 -14.44
N GLN A 48 1.97 0.60 -15.55
CA GLN A 48 0.58 0.81 -15.96
C GLN A 48 0.06 -0.40 -16.74
N LYS A 49 -1.05 -0.97 -16.28
CA LYS A 49 -1.73 -2.09 -16.96
C LYS A 49 -3.04 -1.67 -17.65
N LEU A 50 -3.30 -0.37 -17.67
CA LEU A 50 -4.50 0.21 -18.28
C LEU A 50 -4.09 1.21 -19.35
N PRO A 51 -4.93 1.41 -20.40
CA PRO A 51 -4.72 2.53 -21.32
C PRO A 51 -4.89 3.87 -20.59
N ASP A 52 -4.21 4.91 -21.06
CA ASP A 52 -4.17 6.23 -20.41
C ASP A 52 -5.56 6.81 -20.15
N ASN A 53 -6.51 6.60 -21.08
CA ASN A 53 -7.86 7.12 -20.93
C ASN A 53 -8.67 6.41 -19.84
N LYS A 54 -8.16 5.32 -19.27
CA LYS A 54 -8.80 4.58 -18.18
C LYS A 54 -8.18 4.88 -16.81
N VAL A 55 -7.08 5.63 -16.76
CA VAL A 55 -6.42 5.96 -15.50
C VAL A 55 -7.25 7.03 -14.78
N ARG A 56 -7.75 6.68 -13.60
CA ARG A 56 -8.52 7.57 -12.73
C ARG A 56 -8.07 7.36 -11.30
N HIS A 57 -7.91 8.46 -10.57
CA HIS A 57 -7.55 8.37 -9.16
C HIS A 57 -8.61 7.58 -8.40
N GLY A 58 -8.16 6.66 -7.54
CA GLY A 58 -9.02 5.95 -6.60
C GLY A 58 -9.15 4.45 -6.87
N CYS A 59 -10.21 3.89 -6.36
CA CYS A 59 -10.47 2.45 -6.32
C CYS A 59 -10.92 1.90 -7.67
N CYS A 60 -10.37 0.75 -8.05
CA CYS A 60 -10.73 0.02 -9.27
C CYS A 60 -11.10 -1.42 -8.92
N ASN A 61 -12.33 -1.59 -8.45
CA ASN A 61 -12.89 -2.87 -8.00
C ASN A 61 -14.08 -3.33 -8.85
N SER A 62 -14.28 -2.75 -10.02
CA SER A 62 -15.43 -3.08 -10.85
C SER A 62 -15.32 -4.49 -11.43
N VAL A 63 -16.48 -5.07 -11.79
CA VAL A 63 -16.54 -6.39 -12.41
C VAL A 63 -15.81 -6.46 -13.75
N ASP A 64 -15.59 -5.32 -14.40
CA ASP A 64 -14.90 -5.23 -15.68
C ASP A 64 -13.38 -5.36 -15.53
N HIS A 65 -12.85 -5.32 -14.33
CA HIS A 65 -11.42 -5.43 -14.07
C HIS A 65 -11.06 -6.85 -13.62
N VAL A 66 -10.04 -7.41 -14.25
CA VAL A 66 -9.49 -8.73 -13.87
C VAL A 66 -8.82 -8.65 -12.50
N PHE A 67 -8.27 -7.48 -12.17
CA PHE A 67 -7.59 -7.24 -10.90
C PHE A 67 -8.29 -6.14 -10.11
N SER A 68 -8.22 -6.23 -8.78
CA SER A 68 -8.56 -5.11 -7.91
C SER A 68 -7.32 -4.30 -7.63
N PHE A 69 -7.43 -2.98 -7.69
CA PHE A 69 -6.29 -2.10 -7.44
C PHE A 69 -6.74 -0.69 -7.09
N TYR A 70 -5.77 0.12 -6.64
CA TYR A 70 -5.97 1.53 -6.33
C TYR A 70 -4.97 2.35 -7.13
N ILE A 71 -5.41 3.50 -7.63
CA ILE A 71 -4.57 4.41 -8.41
C ILE A 71 -4.37 5.70 -7.64
N PHE A 72 -3.10 6.06 -7.44
CA PHE A 72 -2.70 7.39 -6.98
C PHE A 72 -2.27 8.18 -8.23
N GLU A 73 -3.09 9.15 -8.61
CA GLU A 73 -2.84 9.96 -9.82
C GLU A 73 -1.59 10.80 -9.65
N GLN A 74 -0.79 10.90 -10.71
CA GLN A 74 0.43 11.70 -10.76
C GLN A 74 0.17 13.13 -10.32
N GLY A 75 1.00 13.65 -9.41
CA GLY A 75 0.95 15.03 -8.96
C GLY A 75 -0.20 15.38 -8.03
N ARG A 76 -1.07 14.42 -7.71
CA ARG A 76 -2.19 14.66 -6.80
C ARG A 76 -1.73 14.58 -5.35
N GLU A 77 -1.98 15.64 -4.58
CA GLU A 77 -1.68 15.65 -3.15
C GLU A 77 -2.52 14.62 -2.42
N ILE A 78 -1.87 13.65 -1.76
CA ILE A 78 -2.53 12.52 -1.11
C ILE A 78 -2.21 12.41 0.37
N CYS A 79 -1.20 13.12 0.84
CA CYS A 79 -0.72 13.03 2.22
C CYS A 79 -1.01 14.32 2.99
N LYS A 80 -0.96 14.21 4.33
CA LYS A 80 -1.14 15.34 5.25
C LYS A 80 -0.11 16.43 5.01
N ASN A 81 1.11 16.06 4.57
CA ASN A 81 2.19 16.99 4.20
C ASN A 81 2.15 17.40 2.74
N LYS A 82 1.06 17.13 2.02
CA LYS A 82 0.84 17.44 0.60
C LYS A 82 1.74 16.65 -0.37
N TYR A 83 2.36 15.57 0.09
CA TYR A 83 3.15 14.71 -0.79
C TYR A 83 2.27 14.16 -1.93
N SER A 84 2.85 14.09 -3.12
CA SER A 84 2.26 13.46 -4.31
C SER A 84 3.29 12.57 -4.98
N PHE A 85 2.84 11.49 -5.61
CA PHE A 85 3.74 10.67 -6.41
C PHE A 85 4.09 11.41 -7.72
N PRO A 86 5.36 11.35 -8.16
CA PRO A 86 5.78 12.02 -9.40
C PRO A 86 5.27 11.35 -10.68
N LYS A 87 4.76 10.12 -10.57
CA LYS A 87 4.18 9.34 -11.67
C LYS A 87 2.86 8.72 -11.21
N HIS A 88 1.99 8.34 -12.16
CA HIS A 88 0.85 7.50 -11.81
C HIS A 88 1.35 6.26 -11.08
N THR A 89 0.78 5.99 -9.91
CA THR A 89 1.24 4.94 -9.02
C THR A 89 0.08 4.01 -8.71
N PHE A 90 0.33 2.71 -8.86
CA PHE A 90 -0.69 1.67 -8.75
C PHE A 90 -0.39 0.76 -7.58
N VAL A 91 -1.44 0.38 -6.85
CA VAL A 91 -1.37 -0.68 -5.85
C VAL A 91 -2.26 -1.82 -6.32
N TYR A 92 -1.66 -2.84 -6.91
CA TYR A 92 -2.36 -4.05 -7.30
C TYR A 92 -2.40 -4.98 -6.09
N TYR A 93 -3.60 -5.43 -5.69
CA TYR A 93 -3.75 -6.15 -4.42
C TYR A 93 -3.32 -7.62 -4.52
N GLN A 94 -3.45 -8.23 -5.68
CA GLN A 94 -3.16 -9.65 -5.86
C GLN A 94 -1.70 -9.97 -5.47
N ASN A 95 -1.54 -10.87 -4.49
CA ASN A 95 -0.23 -11.30 -3.98
C ASN A 95 0.65 -10.17 -3.43
N ASN A 96 0.06 -9.05 -3.05
CA ASN A 96 0.79 -7.85 -2.67
C ASN A 96 0.42 -7.33 -1.27
N VAL A 97 -0.58 -7.90 -0.64
CA VAL A 97 -1.01 -7.46 0.70
C VAL A 97 -0.53 -8.49 1.69
N LEU A 98 0.52 -8.15 2.45
CA LEU A 98 1.19 -9.10 3.35
C LEU A 98 1.26 -8.53 4.76
N GLU A 99 1.16 -9.43 5.74
CA GLU A 99 1.46 -9.12 7.12
C GLU A 99 2.91 -9.48 7.40
N LEU A 100 3.67 -8.54 7.95
CA LEU A 100 5.09 -8.70 8.25
C LEU A 100 5.35 -8.48 9.74
N SER A 101 6.36 -9.18 10.27
CA SER A 101 6.87 -8.91 11.60
C SER A 101 7.63 -7.58 11.59
N MET A 102 7.27 -6.67 12.49
CA MET A 102 7.98 -5.39 12.63
C MET A 102 9.45 -5.61 13.00
N THR A 103 9.71 -6.55 13.91
CA THR A 103 11.07 -6.86 14.35
C THR A 103 11.91 -7.38 13.19
N ASP A 104 11.40 -8.33 12.42
CA ASP A 104 12.12 -8.90 11.27
C ASP A 104 12.37 -7.84 10.20
N PHE A 105 11.39 -6.98 9.95
CA PHE A 105 11.51 -5.90 8.98
C PHE A 105 12.60 -4.91 9.39
N LEU A 106 12.60 -4.47 10.64
CA LEU A 106 13.61 -3.52 11.14
C LEU A 106 15.01 -4.14 11.17
N ALA A 107 15.11 -5.46 11.37
CA ALA A 107 16.41 -6.16 11.38
C ALA A 107 17.09 -6.14 10.01
N LYS A 108 16.35 -5.91 8.92
CA LYS A 108 16.93 -5.80 7.58
C LYS A 108 17.70 -4.50 7.35
N ARG A 109 17.51 -3.51 8.21
CA ARG A 109 18.23 -2.21 8.20
C ARG A 109 18.20 -1.53 6.82
N TYR A 110 17.05 -1.52 6.19
CA TYR A 110 16.88 -0.82 4.91
C TYR A 110 17.19 0.67 5.05
N ASP A 111 17.78 1.22 3.99
CA ASP A 111 17.85 2.68 3.80
C ASP A 111 16.46 3.13 3.35
N MET A 112 15.74 3.83 4.23
CA MET A 112 14.35 4.20 3.96
C MET A 112 14.04 5.61 4.41
N GLU A 113 13.09 6.22 3.72
CA GLU A 113 12.61 7.58 3.97
C GLU A 113 11.09 7.61 3.98
N ILE A 114 10.50 8.17 5.03
CA ILE A 114 9.06 8.37 5.09
C ILE A 114 8.71 9.59 4.22
N LYS A 115 7.89 9.39 3.20
CA LYS A 115 7.45 10.45 2.29
C LYS A 115 6.24 11.20 2.82
N GLY A 116 5.40 10.56 3.59
CA GLY A 116 4.23 11.18 4.17
C GLY A 116 3.27 10.14 4.73
N VAL A 117 2.18 10.63 5.29
CA VAL A 117 1.07 9.80 5.77
C VAL A 117 -0.16 10.22 5.01
N LEU A 118 -0.91 9.27 4.45
CA LEU A 118 -2.13 9.57 3.71
C LEU A 118 -3.06 10.46 4.56
N SER A 119 -3.71 11.42 3.91
CA SER A 119 -4.76 12.19 4.55
C SER A 119 -5.88 11.25 5.02
N ASP A 120 -6.65 11.67 6.00
CA ASP A 120 -7.73 10.85 6.56
C ASP A 120 -8.72 10.42 5.48
N SER A 121 -9.09 11.32 4.58
CA SER A 121 -10.01 11.00 3.49
C SER A 121 -9.43 10.02 2.47
N GLU A 122 -8.14 10.20 2.11
CA GLU A 122 -7.47 9.30 1.17
C GLU A 122 -7.31 7.90 1.78
N TYR A 123 -6.88 7.83 3.03
CA TYR A 123 -6.72 6.58 3.75
C TYR A 123 -8.04 5.81 3.85
N ARG A 124 -9.14 6.52 4.18
CA ARG A 124 -10.46 5.92 4.29
C ARG A 124 -10.91 5.31 2.96
N ARG A 125 -10.71 6.05 1.86
CA ARG A 125 -11.05 5.55 0.51
C ARG A 125 -10.21 4.32 0.14
N PHE A 126 -8.93 4.36 0.46
CA PHE A 126 -8.02 3.26 0.19
C PHE A 126 -8.43 2.00 0.96
N ILE A 127 -8.67 2.11 2.26
CA ILE A 127 -9.08 0.98 3.10
C ILE A 127 -10.44 0.42 2.66
N LYS A 128 -11.38 1.27 2.32
CA LYS A 128 -12.69 0.84 1.82
C LYS A 128 -12.54 0.02 0.54
N CYS A 129 -11.67 0.45 -0.35
CA CYS A 129 -11.35 -0.28 -1.58
C CYS A 129 -10.80 -1.68 -1.26
N MET A 130 -9.85 -1.76 -0.32
CA MET A 130 -9.27 -3.04 0.10
C MET A 130 -10.31 -3.97 0.70
N LYS A 131 -11.16 -3.46 1.59
CA LYS A 131 -12.20 -4.26 2.25
C LYS A 131 -13.18 -4.86 1.26
N ASN A 132 -13.40 -4.22 0.12
CA ASN A 132 -14.31 -4.67 -0.92
C ASN A 132 -13.62 -5.51 -2.01
N SER A 133 -12.31 -5.69 -1.94
CA SER A 133 -11.57 -6.46 -2.94
C SER A 133 -11.70 -7.96 -2.69
N LYS A 134 -11.86 -8.71 -3.78
CA LYS A 134 -11.82 -10.19 -3.75
C LYS A 134 -10.40 -10.75 -3.89
N ASP A 135 -9.42 -9.89 -4.20
CA ASP A 135 -8.04 -10.31 -4.44
C ASP A 135 -7.21 -10.37 -3.16
N ILE A 136 -7.76 -9.94 -2.04
CA ILE A 136 -7.08 -9.97 -0.75
C ILE A 136 -7.52 -11.20 0.03
N LYS A 137 -6.56 -11.94 0.58
CA LYS A 137 -6.82 -13.15 1.35
C LYS A 137 -7.77 -12.85 2.52
N ARG A 138 -8.68 -13.79 2.78
CA ARG A 138 -9.72 -13.63 3.81
C ARG A 138 -9.15 -13.33 5.20
N GLY A 139 -8.06 -14.00 5.59
CA GLY A 139 -7.42 -13.76 6.89
C GLY A 139 -6.84 -12.35 7.02
N ILE A 140 -6.24 -11.84 5.95
CA ILE A 140 -5.73 -10.46 5.91
C ILE A 140 -6.88 -9.46 5.99
N LYS A 141 -7.97 -9.69 5.26
CA LYS A 141 -9.17 -8.83 5.32
C LYS A 141 -9.75 -8.78 6.74
N ALA A 142 -9.87 -9.93 7.40
CA ALA A 142 -10.36 -10.01 8.77
C ALA A 142 -9.50 -9.17 9.71
N LYS A 143 -8.17 -9.25 9.55
CA LYS A 143 -7.25 -8.47 10.37
C LYS A 143 -7.36 -6.99 10.10
N ILE A 144 -7.49 -6.58 8.84
CA ILE A 144 -7.73 -5.18 8.50
C ILE A 144 -9.02 -4.69 9.16
N ASN A 145 -10.09 -5.47 9.12
CA ASN A 145 -11.36 -5.12 9.75
C ASN A 145 -11.22 -4.95 11.26
N ASP A 146 -10.39 -5.76 11.91
CA ASP A 146 -10.16 -5.67 13.36
C ASP A 146 -9.32 -4.44 13.73
N LEU A 147 -8.34 -4.09 12.89
CA LEU A 147 -7.39 -3.02 13.20
C LEU A 147 -7.85 -1.63 12.74
N VAL A 148 -8.74 -1.54 11.76
CA VAL A 148 -9.12 -0.29 11.12
C VAL A 148 -10.63 -0.10 11.13
N SER A 149 -11.08 0.98 11.77
CA SER A 149 -12.51 1.33 11.92
C SER A 149 -12.90 2.39 10.87
N VAL A 150 -13.07 1.99 9.62
CA VAL A 150 -13.54 2.90 8.56
C VAL A 150 -14.70 2.32 7.76
#